data_8da69758daae338e236d0a445abc4304
#
_entry.id   8da69758daae338e236d0a445abc4304
#
_cell.length_a   1.000
_cell.length_b   1.000
_cell.length_c   1.000
_cell.angle_alpha   90.00
_cell.angle_beta   90.00
_cell.angle_gamma   90.00
#
_symmetry.space_group_name_H-M   'P 1'
#
loop_
_entity.id
_entity.type
_entity.pdbx_description
1 polymer ?
#
loop_
_entity_poly.entity_id
_entity_poly.type
_entity_poly.pdbx_seq_one_letter_code
_entity_poly.pdbx_strand_id
1 'polypeptide(L)'
;MLFAFTAATFAQASATATATAIIVGPIGITNTANMNFGNVAVGAALGTVVLATDGSRTATGGCTLPATTGSPAAATFNVTGAANYTYAITLPSGPTTLDDGATHTMTVDDWVSDPTPTGNLGAGGSQTLRIGATLSVAAGQTAGTYTSATPFTVTVNYN
;
A
#
# COMPACT_ATOMS: atom_id res chain seq x y z
N MET A 1 -38.38 76.65 28.88
CA MET A 1 -37.39 76.17 27.90
C MET A 1 -37.34 74.67 28.00
N LEU A 2 -38.01 74.00 27.05
CA LEU A 2 -38.19 72.54 27.10
C LEU A 2 -37.07 71.86 26.21
N PHE A 3 -36.17 71.13 26.74
CA PHE A 3 -35.15 70.40 25.97
C PHE A 3 -35.71 69.05 25.56
N ALA A 4 -35.98 68.87 24.27
CA ALA A 4 -36.33 67.58 23.70
C ALA A 4 -35.06 66.77 23.46
N PHE A 5 -34.88 65.65 24.20
CA PHE A 5 -33.83 64.65 23.95
C PHE A 5 -34.31 63.74 22.82
N THR A 6 -33.66 63.80 21.66
CA THR A 6 -33.85 62.83 20.59
C THR A 6 -33.00 61.58 20.94
N ALA A 7 -33.63 60.49 21.31
CA ALA A 7 -32.96 59.19 21.43
C ALA A 7 -32.65 58.66 19.99
N ALA A 8 -31.35 58.56 19.69
CA ALA A 8 -30.91 57.89 18.47
C ALA A 8 -31.12 56.37 18.63
N THR A 9 -32.06 55.79 17.94
CA THR A 9 -32.24 54.35 17.86
C THR A 9 -31.22 53.78 16.87
N PHE A 10 -30.24 53.03 17.39
CA PHE A 10 -29.34 52.26 16.53
C PHE A 10 -30.09 51.04 15.99
N ALA A 11 -30.23 50.95 14.66
CA ALA A 11 -30.80 49.79 14.02
C ALA A 11 -29.81 48.62 14.10
N GLN A 12 -30.16 47.55 14.80
CA GLN A 12 -29.38 46.31 14.83
C GLN A 12 -29.77 45.44 13.64
N ALA A 13 -28.82 45.06 12.82
CA ALA A 13 -28.98 44.10 11.74
C ALA A 13 -28.44 42.75 12.16
N SER A 14 -29.21 41.68 11.91
CA SER A 14 -28.76 40.29 12.14
C SER A 14 -29.04 39.46 10.90
N ALA A 15 -28.18 38.46 10.64
CA ALA A 15 -28.36 37.49 9.58
C ALA A 15 -28.15 36.10 10.16
N THR A 16 -28.83 35.10 9.57
CA THR A 16 -28.70 33.69 9.93
C THR A 16 -28.06 32.93 8.79
N ALA A 17 -27.26 31.94 9.12
CA ALA A 17 -26.68 30.99 8.17
C ALA A 17 -26.92 29.55 8.68
N THR A 18 -27.07 28.59 7.76
CA THR A 18 -27.15 27.16 8.06
C THR A 18 -25.77 26.54 7.94
N ALA A 19 -25.44 25.58 8.83
CA ALA A 19 -24.25 24.74 8.76
C ALA A 19 -24.67 23.31 8.43
N THR A 20 -23.91 22.64 7.54
CA THR A 20 -24.13 21.24 7.18
C THR A 20 -22.80 20.51 7.22
N ALA A 21 -22.79 19.26 7.72
CA ALA A 21 -21.64 18.36 7.71
C ALA A 21 -22.08 16.97 7.23
N ILE A 22 -21.23 16.31 6.46
CA ILE A 22 -21.40 14.91 6.05
C ILE A 22 -20.31 14.10 6.71
N ILE A 23 -20.69 13.06 7.46
CA ILE A 23 -19.75 12.13 8.09
C ILE A 23 -19.58 10.94 7.16
N VAL A 24 -18.35 10.65 6.77
CA VAL A 24 -18.00 9.48 5.96
C VAL A 24 -17.48 8.35 6.84
N GLY A 25 -17.75 7.10 6.45
CA GLY A 25 -17.23 5.92 7.15
C GLY A 25 -15.70 5.82 7.04
N PRO A 26 -15.02 5.16 7.99
CA PRO A 26 -13.57 5.00 7.96
C PRO A 26 -13.12 4.17 6.76
N ILE A 27 -11.89 4.42 6.30
CA ILE A 27 -11.22 3.54 5.33
C ILE A 27 -10.63 2.32 6.07
N GLY A 28 -10.69 1.16 5.44
CA GLY A 28 -10.10 -0.08 5.94
C GLY A 28 -9.24 -0.76 4.87
N ILE A 29 -8.26 -1.54 5.31
CA ILE A 29 -7.43 -2.39 4.45
C ILE A 29 -7.30 -3.78 5.09
N THR A 30 -7.44 -4.83 4.27
CA THR A 30 -7.33 -6.23 4.72
C THR A 30 -6.47 -7.00 3.73
N ASN A 31 -5.44 -7.71 4.22
CA ASN A 31 -4.66 -8.62 3.38
C ASN A 31 -5.53 -9.81 2.94
N THR A 32 -5.50 -10.13 1.64
CA THR A 32 -6.24 -11.25 1.04
C THR A 32 -5.32 -12.31 0.45
N ALA A 33 -4.08 -11.95 0.09
CA ALA A 33 -3.05 -12.88 -0.35
C ALA A 33 -1.66 -12.36 0.02
N ASN A 34 -0.79 -13.24 0.49
CA ASN A 34 0.60 -12.91 0.80
C ASN A 34 1.44 -12.88 -0.48
N MET A 35 2.54 -12.11 -0.45
CA MET A 35 3.55 -12.11 -1.49
C MET A 35 4.30 -13.43 -1.51
N ASN A 36 4.53 -13.96 -2.70
CA ASN A 36 5.33 -15.17 -2.92
C ASN A 36 6.15 -15.01 -4.20
N PHE A 37 7.46 -15.03 -4.08
CA PHE A 37 8.38 -15.00 -5.22
C PHE A 37 8.45 -16.34 -5.96
N GLY A 38 7.88 -17.42 -5.39
CA GLY A 38 7.95 -18.78 -5.94
C GLY A 38 9.36 -19.34 -5.91
N ASN A 39 9.61 -20.37 -6.74
CA ASN A 39 10.91 -20.98 -6.83
C ASN A 39 11.88 -20.09 -7.64
N VAL A 40 13.08 -19.90 -7.09
CA VAL A 40 14.19 -19.17 -7.70
C VAL A 40 15.41 -20.05 -7.64
N ALA A 41 16.04 -20.30 -8.78
CA ALA A 41 17.34 -20.98 -8.83
C ALA A 41 18.45 -19.93 -8.84
N VAL A 42 19.49 -20.17 -8.06
CA VAL A 42 20.62 -19.26 -7.85
C VAL A 42 21.91 -19.83 -8.43
N GLY A 43 22.73 -18.96 -9.00
CA GLY A 43 24.05 -19.27 -9.54
C GLY A 43 25.17 -18.69 -8.68
N ALA A 44 26.36 -18.68 -9.25
CA ALA A 44 27.57 -18.19 -8.59
C ALA A 44 27.70 -16.65 -8.56
N ALA A 45 26.78 -15.92 -9.18
CA ALA A 45 26.72 -14.45 -9.19
C ALA A 45 25.49 -13.98 -8.41
N LEU A 46 25.54 -12.75 -7.88
CA LEU A 46 24.37 -12.09 -7.30
C LEU A 46 23.30 -11.88 -8.38
N GLY A 47 22.03 -11.83 -7.98
CA GLY A 47 20.93 -11.58 -8.90
C GLY A 47 19.71 -11.02 -8.20
N THR A 48 18.71 -10.66 -8.99
CA THR A 48 17.43 -10.18 -8.48
C THR A 48 16.27 -10.88 -9.17
N VAL A 49 15.13 -10.90 -8.47
CA VAL A 49 13.84 -11.32 -9.04
C VAL A 49 12.84 -10.21 -8.79
N VAL A 50 12.37 -9.58 -9.84
CA VAL A 50 11.27 -8.61 -9.80
C VAL A 50 9.96 -9.37 -9.88
N LEU A 51 9.08 -9.17 -8.92
CA LEU A 51 7.71 -9.63 -8.91
C LEU A 51 6.80 -8.43 -9.19
N ALA A 52 6.15 -8.41 -10.33
CA ALA A 52 5.22 -7.36 -10.70
C ALA A 52 3.86 -7.51 -9.97
N THR A 53 3.06 -6.45 -10.01
CA THR A 53 1.72 -6.42 -9.37
C THR A 53 0.71 -7.40 -9.98
N ASP A 54 0.94 -7.86 -11.21
CA ASP A 54 0.14 -8.91 -11.86
C ASP A 54 0.59 -10.34 -11.51
N GLY A 55 1.67 -10.48 -10.70
CA GLY A 55 2.26 -11.76 -10.31
C GLY A 55 3.30 -12.30 -11.31
N SER A 56 3.56 -11.62 -12.42
CA SER A 56 4.64 -11.97 -13.35
C SER A 56 6.02 -11.73 -12.71
N ARG A 57 7.03 -12.51 -13.15
CA ARG A 57 8.39 -12.44 -12.61
C ARG A 57 9.42 -12.25 -13.71
N THR A 58 10.45 -11.46 -13.38
CA THR A 58 11.65 -11.31 -14.21
C THR A 58 12.88 -11.51 -13.34
N ALA A 59 13.77 -12.44 -13.73
CA ALA A 59 15.03 -12.67 -13.05
C ALA A 59 16.19 -12.01 -13.80
N THR A 60 17.17 -11.52 -13.06
CA THR A 60 18.40 -10.94 -13.61
C THR A 60 19.63 -11.44 -12.86
N GLY A 61 20.82 -11.23 -13.44
CA GLY A 61 22.10 -11.62 -12.83
C GLY A 61 22.21 -13.14 -12.68
N GLY A 62 22.61 -13.59 -11.48
CA GLY A 62 22.75 -15.01 -11.17
C GLY A 62 21.46 -15.76 -10.86
N CYS A 63 20.27 -15.12 -10.99
CA CYS A 63 18.99 -15.76 -10.74
C CYS A 63 18.37 -16.31 -12.02
N THR A 64 17.71 -17.46 -11.93
CA THR A 64 16.88 -18.02 -13.00
C THR A 64 15.53 -18.51 -12.44
N LEU A 65 14.51 -18.51 -13.29
CA LEU A 65 13.16 -18.94 -12.93
C LEU A 65 12.92 -20.36 -13.45
N PRO A 66 12.88 -21.38 -12.59
CA PRO A 66 12.66 -22.76 -13.03
C PRO A 66 11.22 -22.96 -13.54
N ALA A 67 11.03 -23.97 -14.39
CA ALA A 67 9.71 -24.33 -14.91
C ALA A 67 8.71 -24.69 -13.79
N THR A 68 9.20 -25.30 -12.71
CA THR A 68 8.39 -25.48 -11.48
C THR A 68 8.38 -24.15 -10.73
N THR A 69 7.31 -23.39 -10.88
CA THR A 69 7.25 -21.97 -10.49
C THR A 69 7.10 -21.72 -8.99
N GLY A 70 6.56 -22.68 -8.20
CA GLY A 70 6.34 -22.49 -6.74
C GLY A 70 5.24 -21.50 -6.41
N SER A 71 4.25 -21.30 -7.30
CA SER A 71 3.07 -20.44 -7.08
C SER A 71 3.40 -18.97 -6.77
N PRO A 72 4.13 -18.26 -7.65
CA PRO A 72 4.41 -16.85 -7.45
C PRO A 72 3.11 -16.03 -7.41
N ALA A 73 3.05 -15.05 -6.51
CA ALA A 73 1.90 -14.17 -6.34
C ALA A 73 2.32 -12.82 -5.76
N ALA A 74 1.78 -11.74 -6.32
CA ALA A 74 1.85 -10.41 -5.69
C ALA A 74 1.02 -10.39 -4.40
N ALA A 75 1.44 -9.60 -3.41
CA ALA A 75 0.58 -9.40 -2.25
C ALA A 75 -0.70 -8.67 -2.68
N THR A 76 -1.83 -9.10 -2.15
CA THR A 76 -3.13 -8.54 -2.51
C THR A 76 -3.87 -8.11 -1.25
N PHE A 77 -4.44 -6.91 -1.32
CA PHE A 77 -5.23 -6.32 -0.25
C PHE A 77 -6.59 -5.89 -0.79
N ASN A 78 -7.62 -5.97 0.04
CA ASN A 78 -8.90 -5.34 -0.21
C ASN A 78 -8.99 -4.05 0.59
N VAL A 79 -9.13 -2.91 -0.09
CA VAL A 79 -9.35 -1.60 0.50
C VAL A 79 -10.84 -1.30 0.46
N THR A 80 -11.43 -0.90 1.59
CA THR A 80 -12.86 -0.60 1.73
C THR A 80 -13.08 0.75 2.37
N GLY A 81 -14.20 1.41 2.05
CA GLY A 81 -14.54 2.72 2.60
C GLY A 81 -15.73 3.38 1.91
N ALA A 82 -15.82 4.69 1.98
CA ALA A 82 -16.90 5.44 1.35
C ALA A 82 -16.83 5.34 -0.19
N ALA A 83 -17.96 5.06 -0.83
CA ALA A 83 -18.06 4.90 -2.27
C ALA A 83 -17.63 6.19 -3.02
N ASN A 84 -16.91 6.01 -4.13
CA ASN A 84 -16.38 7.08 -4.99
C ASN A 84 -15.31 7.98 -4.34
N TYR A 85 -14.82 7.64 -3.15
CA TYR A 85 -13.70 8.35 -2.54
C TYR A 85 -12.36 7.81 -3.05
N THR A 86 -11.39 8.71 -3.14
CA THR A 86 -9.99 8.36 -3.45
C THR A 86 -9.18 8.22 -2.18
N TYR A 87 -8.07 7.48 -2.27
CA TYR A 87 -7.18 7.28 -1.15
C TYR A 87 -5.71 7.25 -1.60
N ALA A 88 -4.84 7.79 -0.77
CA ALA A 88 -3.39 7.70 -0.93
C ALA A 88 -2.88 6.34 -0.44
N ILE A 89 -1.85 5.81 -1.10
CA ILE A 89 -1.19 4.55 -0.78
C ILE A 89 0.23 4.86 -0.31
N THR A 90 0.58 4.38 0.88
CA THR A 90 1.95 4.46 1.42
C THR A 90 2.55 3.06 1.47
N LEU A 91 3.56 2.85 0.65
CA LEU A 91 4.36 1.61 0.59
C LEU A 91 5.42 1.60 1.69
N PRO A 92 6.03 0.45 2.01
CA PRO A 92 7.16 0.37 2.93
C PRO A 92 8.28 1.30 2.49
N SER A 93 8.91 2.01 3.42
CA SER A 93 9.99 2.97 3.14
C SER A 93 11.38 2.33 3.12
N GLY A 94 11.50 1.04 3.38
CA GLY A 94 12.76 0.31 3.43
C GLY A 94 12.59 -1.17 3.14
N PRO A 95 13.71 -1.90 3.09
CA PRO A 95 13.72 -3.32 2.77
C PRO A 95 13.09 -4.17 3.88
N THR A 96 12.49 -5.29 3.48
CA THR A 96 12.05 -6.37 4.36
C THR A 96 13.03 -7.52 4.25
N THR A 97 13.51 -8.02 5.38
CA THR A 97 14.39 -9.18 5.42
C THR A 97 13.58 -10.46 5.43
N LEU A 98 13.96 -11.39 4.56
CA LEU A 98 13.54 -12.79 4.60
C LEU A 98 14.68 -13.62 5.19
N ASP A 99 14.37 -14.60 6.04
CA ASP A 99 15.33 -15.53 6.63
C ASP A 99 14.88 -16.98 6.46
N ASP A 100 15.82 -17.91 6.56
CA ASP A 100 15.60 -19.34 6.45
C ASP A 100 15.38 -20.02 7.83
N GLY A 101 15.22 -19.23 8.89
CA GLY A 101 15.14 -19.70 10.26
C GLY A 101 16.50 -20.08 10.87
N ALA A 102 17.60 -19.85 10.13
CA ALA A 102 18.98 -20.08 10.59
C ALA A 102 19.79 -18.77 10.50
N THR A 103 20.77 -18.72 9.58
CA THR A 103 21.68 -17.56 9.49
C THR A 103 21.66 -16.87 8.11
N HIS A 104 20.95 -17.44 7.13
CA HIS A 104 20.94 -16.91 5.79
C HIS A 104 19.75 -15.96 5.61
N THR A 105 20.00 -14.84 4.95
CA THR A 105 18.98 -13.82 4.70
C THR A 105 18.97 -13.39 3.25
N MET A 106 17.80 -12.87 2.81
CA MET A 106 17.60 -12.14 1.57
C MET A 106 16.83 -10.87 1.88
N THR A 107 16.83 -9.90 0.96
CA THR A 107 16.07 -8.67 1.12
C THR A 107 15.06 -8.49 0.01
N VAL A 108 13.90 -7.94 0.38
CA VAL A 108 12.83 -7.51 -0.54
C VAL A 108 12.72 -6.00 -0.43
N ASP A 109 12.81 -5.31 -1.58
CA ASP A 109 12.73 -3.85 -1.67
C ASP A 109 12.10 -3.41 -3.01
N ASP A 110 12.24 -2.14 -3.39
CA ASP A 110 11.69 -1.57 -4.63
C ASP A 110 10.19 -1.86 -4.79
N TRP A 111 9.44 -1.50 -3.75
CA TRP A 111 8.01 -1.74 -3.64
C TRP A 111 7.24 -0.98 -4.72
N VAL A 112 6.32 -1.66 -5.38
CA VAL A 112 5.40 -1.09 -6.38
C VAL A 112 3.97 -1.48 -6.08
N SER A 113 3.00 -0.63 -6.45
CA SER A 113 1.57 -0.91 -6.25
C SER A 113 0.75 -0.70 -7.51
N ASP A 114 -0.37 -1.39 -7.59
CA ASP A 114 -1.44 -1.16 -8.54
C ASP A 114 -2.78 -1.18 -7.78
N PRO A 115 -3.48 -0.02 -7.75
CA PRO A 115 -3.16 1.30 -8.31
C PRO A 115 -1.96 2.00 -7.64
N THR A 116 -1.43 3.05 -8.27
CA THR A 116 -0.33 3.87 -7.73
C THR A 116 -0.41 5.30 -8.27
N PRO A 117 -0.10 6.36 -7.50
CA PRO A 117 0.06 6.38 -6.03
C PRO A 117 -1.28 6.48 -5.30
N THR A 118 -2.39 6.61 -6.05
CA THR A 118 -3.74 6.86 -5.54
C THR A 118 -4.70 5.80 -6.06
N GLY A 119 -5.54 5.27 -5.18
CA GLY A 119 -6.65 4.40 -5.54
C GLY A 119 -8.01 5.11 -5.52
N ASN A 120 -9.03 4.44 -6.05
CA ASN A 120 -10.42 4.89 -6.06
C ASN A 120 -11.35 3.75 -5.69
N LEU A 121 -12.16 3.94 -4.65
CA LEU A 121 -13.05 2.91 -4.13
C LEU A 121 -14.27 2.60 -5.03
N GLY A 122 -14.47 3.42 -6.08
CA GLY A 122 -15.58 3.24 -7.01
C GLY A 122 -16.96 3.27 -6.33
N ALA A 123 -18.02 2.98 -7.09
CA ALA A 123 -19.39 2.99 -6.57
C ALA A 123 -19.67 1.90 -5.52
N GLY A 124 -18.87 0.82 -5.50
CA GLY A 124 -18.97 -0.27 -4.54
C GLY A 124 -18.27 -0.02 -3.20
N GLY A 125 -17.55 1.10 -3.05
CA GLY A 125 -16.81 1.41 -1.82
C GLY A 125 -15.66 0.44 -1.54
N SER A 126 -15.11 -0.24 -2.56
CA SER A 126 -13.99 -1.18 -2.41
C SER A 126 -13.10 -1.22 -3.65
N GLN A 127 -11.82 -1.53 -3.44
CA GLN A 127 -10.84 -1.72 -4.51
C GLN A 127 -9.78 -2.74 -4.10
N THR A 128 -9.37 -3.58 -5.04
CA THR A 128 -8.20 -4.45 -4.88
C THR A 128 -6.93 -3.65 -5.09
N LEU A 129 -6.01 -3.73 -4.13
CA LEU A 129 -4.66 -3.17 -4.19
C LEU A 129 -3.66 -4.32 -4.27
N ARG A 130 -2.78 -4.31 -5.28
CA ARG A 130 -1.73 -5.31 -5.48
C ARG A 130 -0.37 -4.69 -5.26
N ILE A 131 0.52 -5.44 -4.61
CA ILE A 131 1.88 -4.99 -4.29
C ILE A 131 2.88 -5.98 -4.87
N GLY A 132 3.77 -5.46 -5.69
CA GLY A 132 4.96 -6.13 -6.19
C GLY A 132 6.23 -5.61 -5.52
N ALA A 133 7.35 -6.29 -5.70
CA ALA A 133 8.65 -5.89 -5.15
C ALA A 133 9.81 -6.60 -5.84
N THR A 134 11.04 -6.23 -5.50
CA THR A 134 12.26 -6.85 -5.97
C THR A 134 12.90 -7.66 -4.84
N LEU A 135 13.15 -8.96 -5.09
CA LEU A 135 13.95 -9.83 -4.23
C LEU A 135 15.41 -9.74 -4.65
N SER A 136 16.29 -9.40 -3.73
CA SER A 136 17.75 -9.44 -3.90
C SER A 136 18.32 -10.74 -3.38
N VAL A 137 19.08 -11.47 -4.19
CA VAL A 137 19.64 -12.80 -3.90
C VAL A 137 21.15 -12.74 -4.00
N ALA A 138 21.84 -13.19 -2.97
CA ALA A 138 23.29 -13.26 -2.93
C ALA A 138 23.83 -14.35 -3.86
N ALA A 139 25.09 -14.23 -4.25
CA ALA A 139 25.81 -15.28 -4.97
C ALA A 139 25.87 -16.54 -4.13
N GLY A 140 25.51 -17.70 -4.72
CA GLY A 140 25.53 -18.98 -4.01
C GLY A 140 24.61 -19.05 -2.79
N GLN A 141 23.50 -18.29 -2.78
CA GLN A 141 22.53 -18.32 -1.69
C GLN A 141 22.14 -19.75 -1.34
N THR A 142 22.14 -20.08 -0.05
CA THR A 142 21.80 -21.42 0.43
C THR A 142 20.36 -21.80 0.07
N ALA A 143 20.18 -23.03 -0.40
CA ALA A 143 18.82 -23.53 -0.73
C ALA A 143 18.00 -23.68 0.56
N GLY A 144 16.75 -23.19 0.52
CA GLY A 144 15.85 -23.20 1.68
C GLY A 144 14.56 -22.43 1.40
N THR A 145 13.67 -22.44 2.37
CA THR A 145 12.47 -21.57 2.37
C THR A 145 12.78 -20.32 3.18
N TYR A 146 12.61 -19.16 2.57
CA TYR A 146 12.87 -17.88 3.19
C TYR A 146 11.56 -17.15 3.44
N THR A 147 11.34 -16.70 4.67
CA THR A 147 10.12 -15.98 5.08
C THR A 147 10.47 -14.74 5.88
N SER A 148 9.60 -13.72 5.84
CA SER A 148 9.80 -12.52 6.66
C SER A 148 9.36 -12.78 8.10
N ALA A 149 10.27 -12.67 9.07
CA ALA A 149 9.93 -12.69 10.49
C ALA A 149 9.07 -11.47 10.87
N THR A 150 9.32 -10.32 10.22
CA THR A 150 8.53 -9.11 10.35
C THR A 150 7.84 -8.82 9.02
N PRO A 151 6.50 -8.91 8.95
CA PRO A 151 5.75 -8.56 7.74
C PRO A 151 5.94 -7.09 7.35
N PHE A 152 5.92 -6.82 6.05
CA PHE A 152 5.88 -5.43 5.57
C PHE A 152 4.48 -4.81 5.77
N THR A 153 4.45 -3.48 5.89
CA THR A 153 3.21 -2.74 6.14
C THR A 153 2.87 -1.83 4.97
N VAL A 154 1.61 -1.88 4.55
CA VAL A 154 1.01 -0.96 3.57
C VAL A 154 -0.05 -0.15 4.28
N THR A 155 -0.04 1.17 4.09
CA THR A 155 -1.01 2.08 4.73
C THR A 155 -1.84 2.79 3.66
N VAL A 156 -3.12 2.98 3.94
CA VAL A 156 -4.04 3.74 3.10
C VAL A 156 -4.74 4.82 3.91
N ASN A 157 -4.93 6.01 3.31
CA ASN A 157 -5.64 7.13 3.93
C ASN A 157 -6.49 7.82 2.86
N TYR A 158 -7.67 8.33 3.24
CA TYR A 158 -8.42 9.21 2.33
C TYR A 158 -7.59 10.44 1.94
N ASN A 159 -7.78 10.89 0.68
CA ASN A 159 -7.20 12.13 0.18
C ASN A 159 -8.01 13.35 0.65
#